data_393736bd477d5d296827c0c47a0f9c7a
#
_entry.id   393736bd477d5d296827c0c47a0f9c7a
#
_cell.length_a   1.000
_cell.length_b   1.000
_cell.length_c   1.000
_cell.angle_alpha   90.00
_cell.angle_beta   90.00
_cell.angle_gamma   90.00
#
_symmetry.space_group_name_H-M   'P 1'
#
loop_
_entity.id
_entity.type
_entity.pdbx_description
1 polymer ?
#
loop_
_entity_poly.entity_id
_entity_poly.type
_entity_poly.pdbx_seq_one_letter_code
_entity_poly.pdbx_strand_id
1 'polypeptide(L)'
;MPKFFISPESISEKTAVISGGDVLHITKVLRLTAGARLTLCDGEGTDYEAEIASVEKDKVVLSLFEKKPSDTEPEVKVTLFQGLPKASKMEYIIQKCTELGVTDIVPVMTKRTVVKLENAQAEKKKLERWNKIAQEAVKQCGRGKIPKVREVTDISGVVDCAADFDLLLLAYEEEKETSLASVLRSVKGVKTVGILIGPEGGFAPEEVEKLKTAGAKSVTLGKRILRTETAGHTVLTAVLYEFGELG
;
A
#
# COMPACT_ATOMS: atom_id res chain seq x y z
N MET A 1 4.83 -22.56 1.80
CA MET A 1 3.73 -22.96 2.68
C MET A 1 2.54 -22.05 2.40
N PRO A 2 1.27 -22.51 2.32
CA PRO A 2 0.16 -21.61 2.08
C PRO A 2 0.00 -20.61 3.24
N LYS A 3 -0.30 -19.34 2.93
CA LYS A 3 -0.46 -18.24 3.89
C LYS A 3 -1.91 -17.76 3.90
N PHE A 4 -2.49 -17.62 5.09
CA PHE A 4 -3.87 -17.16 5.29
C PHE A 4 -3.91 -15.96 6.22
N PHE A 5 -4.80 -15.01 5.91
CA PHE A 5 -5.03 -13.87 6.79
C PHE A 5 -6.06 -14.21 7.87
N ILE A 6 -5.78 -13.80 9.08
CA ILE A 6 -6.63 -14.02 10.23
C ILE A 6 -6.77 -12.72 11.03
N SER A 7 -7.98 -12.45 11.52
CA SER A 7 -8.17 -11.32 12.44
C SER A 7 -7.39 -11.58 13.74
N PRO A 8 -6.67 -10.58 14.28
CA PRO A 8 -5.98 -10.69 15.56
C PRO A 8 -6.89 -11.20 16.70
N GLU A 9 -8.17 -10.89 16.66
CA GLU A 9 -9.17 -11.33 17.62
C GLU A 9 -9.42 -12.86 17.60
N SER A 10 -9.10 -13.52 16.47
CA SER A 10 -9.23 -14.96 16.28
C SER A 10 -7.96 -15.72 16.67
N ILE A 11 -6.96 -15.02 17.22
CA ILE A 11 -5.67 -15.56 17.66
C ILE A 11 -5.66 -15.57 19.20
N SER A 12 -5.37 -16.72 19.78
CA SER A 12 -5.09 -16.91 21.20
C SER A 12 -3.59 -17.24 21.37
N GLU A 13 -3.09 -17.39 22.60
CA GLU A 13 -1.66 -17.67 22.83
C GLU A 13 -1.13 -18.90 22.08
N LYS A 14 -1.92 -19.97 21.97
CA LYS A 14 -1.49 -21.25 21.39
C LYS A 14 -2.39 -21.75 20.27
N THR A 15 -3.47 -21.04 19.97
CA THR A 15 -4.46 -21.51 19.00
C THR A 15 -4.99 -20.36 18.15
N ALA A 16 -5.47 -20.70 16.97
CA ALA A 16 -6.17 -19.78 16.10
C ALA A 16 -7.36 -20.47 15.44
N VAL A 17 -8.34 -19.69 15.02
CA VAL A 17 -9.54 -20.22 14.36
C VAL A 17 -9.77 -19.48 13.05
N ILE A 18 -9.73 -20.21 11.93
CA ILE A 18 -10.16 -19.72 10.62
C ILE A 18 -11.64 -20.05 10.43
N SER A 19 -12.41 -19.09 9.94
CA SER A 19 -13.83 -19.24 9.59
C SER A 19 -14.14 -18.60 8.23
N GLY A 20 -15.36 -18.81 7.72
CA GLY A 20 -15.82 -18.21 6.48
C GLY A 20 -15.22 -18.82 5.21
N GLY A 21 -14.93 -17.99 4.19
CA GLY A 21 -14.52 -18.46 2.86
C GLY A 21 -13.22 -19.26 2.84
N ASP A 22 -12.28 -18.94 3.71
CA ASP A 22 -10.97 -19.60 3.76
C ASP A 22 -11.07 -21.07 4.22
N VAL A 23 -12.12 -21.45 4.96
CA VAL A 23 -12.41 -22.86 5.31
C VAL A 23 -12.60 -23.71 4.06
N LEU A 24 -13.39 -23.20 3.10
CA LEU A 24 -13.60 -23.89 1.81
C LEU A 24 -12.31 -23.96 0.99
N HIS A 25 -11.52 -22.88 0.99
CA HIS A 25 -10.23 -22.88 0.31
C HIS A 25 -9.29 -23.93 0.89
N ILE A 26 -9.15 -24.01 2.22
CA ILE A 26 -8.32 -25.00 2.91
C ILE A 26 -8.78 -26.42 2.61
N THR A 27 -10.09 -26.67 2.74
CA THR A 27 -10.63 -28.04 2.72
C THR A 27 -10.90 -28.57 1.31
N LYS A 28 -11.42 -27.73 0.39
CA LYS A 28 -11.85 -28.16 -0.94
C LYS A 28 -10.83 -27.87 -2.02
N VAL A 29 -10.14 -26.72 -1.96
CA VAL A 29 -9.15 -26.33 -2.98
C VAL A 29 -7.80 -26.93 -2.64
N LEU A 30 -7.26 -26.64 -1.46
CA LEU A 30 -5.95 -27.14 -1.02
C LEU A 30 -6.01 -28.56 -0.45
N ARG A 31 -7.18 -29.03 -0.08
CA ARG A 31 -7.43 -30.36 0.49
C ARG A 31 -6.55 -30.67 1.70
N LEU A 32 -6.28 -29.66 2.53
CA LEU A 32 -5.52 -29.83 3.75
C LEU A 32 -6.38 -30.49 4.84
N THR A 33 -5.73 -31.31 5.66
CA THR A 33 -6.34 -32.05 6.76
C THR A 33 -5.58 -31.80 8.05
N ALA A 34 -6.05 -32.35 9.18
CA ALA A 34 -5.34 -32.30 10.44
C ALA A 34 -3.89 -32.78 10.28
N GLY A 35 -2.95 -32.12 10.94
CA GLY A 35 -1.51 -32.30 10.82
C GLY A 35 -0.84 -31.50 9.69
N ALA A 36 -1.61 -30.87 8.78
CA ALA A 36 -1.04 -30.03 7.73
C ALA A 36 -0.56 -28.67 8.29
N ARG A 37 0.60 -28.22 7.81
CA ARG A 37 1.18 -26.94 8.21
C ARG A 37 0.84 -25.81 7.25
N LEU A 38 0.64 -24.63 7.81
CA LEU A 38 0.38 -23.39 7.07
C LEU A 38 0.89 -22.18 7.86
N THR A 39 0.98 -21.04 7.21
CA THR A 39 1.29 -19.76 7.85
C THR A 39 0.02 -18.95 8.03
N LEU A 40 -0.18 -18.39 9.21
CA LEU A 40 -1.19 -17.36 9.46
C LEU A 40 -0.52 -15.99 9.49
N CYS A 41 -1.22 -14.97 9.04
CA CYS A 41 -0.77 -13.59 9.08
C CYS A 41 -1.87 -12.72 9.67
N ASP A 42 -1.52 -11.86 10.62
CA ASP A 42 -2.47 -10.92 11.25
C ASP A 42 -2.79 -9.68 10.39
N GLY A 43 -2.07 -9.50 9.28
CA GLY A 43 -2.21 -8.32 8.43
C GLY A 43 -1.57 -7.05 9.03
N GLU A 44 -0.93 -7.18 10.19
CA GLU A 44 -0.23 -6.10 10.89
C GLU A 44 1.29 -6.27 10.87
N GLY A 45 1.77 -7.31 10.17
CA GLY A 45 3.18 -7.59 9.97
C GLY A 45 3.71 -8.75 10.81
N THR A 46 2.83 -9.59 11.35
CA THR A 46 3.24 -10.80 12.11
C THR A 46 2.76 -12.05 11.42
N ASP A 47 3.68 -12.99 11.25
CA ASP A 47 3.41 -14.33 10.76
C ASP A 47 3.46 -15.33 11.91
N TYR A 48 2.56 -16.34 11.87
CA TYR A 48 2.48 -17.43 12.82
C TYR A 48 2.60 -18.76 12.07
N GLU A 49 3.54 -19.60 12.46
CA GLU A 49 3.57 -20.98 11.97
C GLU A 49 2.53 -21.80 12.72
N ALA A 50 1.68 -22.46 11.96
CA ALA A 50 0.54 -23.18 12.51
C ALA A 50 0.35 -24.57 11.87
N GLU A 51 -0.27 -25.47 12.62
CA GLU A 51 -0.69 -26.79 12.16
C GLU A 51 -2.19 -26.95 12.39
N ILE A 52 -2.88 -27.54 11.44
CA ILE A 52 -4.30 -27.84 11.56
C ILE A 52 -4.52 -28.89 12.64
N ALA A 53 -5.12 -28.49 13.76
CA ALA A 53 -5.50 -29.38 14.83
C ALA A 53 -6.80 -30.14 14.50
N SER A 54 -7.81 -29.43 13.97
CA SER A 54 -9.07 -30.04 13.51
C SER A 54 -9.72 -29.24 12.39
N VAL A 55 -10.48 -29.95 11.56
CA VAL A 55 -11.31 -29.38 10.50
C VAL A 55 -12.76 -29.68 10.84
N GLU A 56 -13.56 -28.65 11.03
CA GLU A 56 -15.00 -28.73 11.23
C GLU A 56 -15.75 -28.19 9.99
N LYS A 57 -17.08 -28.23 10.03
CA LYS A 57 -17.91 -27.84 8.87
C LYS A 57 -17.72 -26.38 8.46
N ASP A 58 -17.55 -25.47 9.44
CA ASP A 58 -17.55 -24.03 9.29
C ASP A 58 -16.32 -23.33 9.87
N LYS A 59 -15.40 -24.09 10.43
CA LYS A 59 -14.14 -23.58 10.99
C LYS A 59 -12.99 -24.58 10.90
N VAL A 60 -11.78 -24.03 10.90
CA VAL A 60 -10.53 -24.79 11.04
C VAL A 60 -9.84 -24.30 12.29
N VAL A 61 -9.54 -25.20 13.21
CA VAL A 61 -8.79 -24.91 14.44
C VAL A 61 -7.33 -25.22 14.20
N LEU A 62 -6.45 -24.33 14.62
CA LEU A 62 -5.01 -24.43 14.41
C LEU A 62 -4.27 -24.32 15.74
N SER A 63 -3.20 -25.08 15.87
CA SER A 63 -2.19 -24.93 16.93
C SER A 63 -1.06 -24.04 16.42
N LEU A 64 -0.65 -23.04 17.21
CA LEU A 64 0.42 -22.11 16.89
C LEU A 64 1.73 -22.58 17.53
N PHE A 65 2.83 -22.51 16.78
CA PHE A 65 4.16 -22.93 17.24
C PHE A 65 5.13 -21.77 17.37
N GLU A 66 5.14 -20.89 16.38
CA GLU A 66 6.11 -19.81 16.30
C GLU A 66 5.40 -18.50 15.87
N LYS A 67 5.83 -17.40 16.45
CA LYS A 67 5.44 -16.04 16.08
C LYS A 67 6.68 -15.29 15.65
N LYS A 68 6.65 -14.72 14.44
CA LYS A 68 7.78 -13.95 13.88
C LYS A 68 7.30 -12.75 13.08
N PRO A 69 8.12 -11.69 12.96
CA PRO A 69 7.85 -10.63 12.01
C PRO A 69 7.74 -11.21 10.59
N SER A 70 6.83 -10.68 9.79
CA SER A 70 6.77 -11.04 8.37
C SER A 70 8.00 -10.47 7.66
N ASP A 71 8.64 -11.28 6.84
CA ASP A 71 9.86 -10.96 6.08
C ASP A 71 9.58 -10.35 4.69
N THR A 72 8.31 -10.10 4.40
CA THR A 72 7.87 -9.58 3.09
C THR A 72 7.71 -8.07 3.03
N GLU A 73 7.94 -7.38 4.14
CA GLU A 73 7.70 -5.94 4.21
C GLU A 73 8.99 -5.15 4.01
N PRO A 74 8.96 -4.11 3.14
CA PRO A 74 10.09 -3.20 2.99
C PRO A 74 10.43 -2.49 4.31
N GLU A 75 11.70 -2.27 4.58
CA GLU A 75 12.15 -1.45 5.72
C GLU A 75 11.81 0.03 5.50
N VAL A 76 11.92 0.51 4.25
CA VAL A 76 11.55 1.87 3.86
C VAL A 76 10.04 1.98 3.74
N LYS A 77 9.45 2.84 4.56
CA LYS A 77 8.00 3.12 4.54
C LYS A 77 7.68 4.15 3.45
N VAL A 78 6.84 3.76 2.51
CA VAL A 78 6.46 4.64 1.40
C VAL A 78 4.97 4.97 1.47
N THR A 79 4.66 6.26 1.52
CA THR A 79 3.30 6.79 1.39
C THR A 79 3.11 7.37 0.00
N LEU A 80 2.10 6.89 -0.73
CA LEU A 80 1.72 7.41 -2.02
C LEU A 80 0.57 8.43 -1.85
N PHE A 81 0.85 9.70 -2.07
CA PHE A 81 -0.13 10.78 -2.22
C PHE A 81 -0.57 10.83 -3.69
N GLN A 82 -1.71 10.23 -3.98
CA GLN A 82 -2.22 10.07 -5.34
C GLN A 82 -3.32 11.07 -5.65
N GLY A 83 -3.05 12.00 -6.55
CA GLY A 83 -4.11 12.86 -7.12
C GLY A 83 -5.25 12.00 -7.66
N LEU A 84 -6.49 12.28 -7.24
CA LEU A 84 -7.66 11.47 -7.58
C LEU A 84 -7.84 11.35 -9.10
N PRO A 85 -7.63 10.17 -9.69
CA PRO A 85 -7.80 9.97 -11.12
C PRO A 85 -9.26 9.68 -11.49
N LYS A 86 -9.57 9.78 -12.77
CA LYS A 86 -10.89 9.43 -13.31
C LYS A 86 -11.13 7.92 -13.30
N ALA A 87 -12.40 7.53 -13.26
CA ALA A 87 -12.88 6.16 -13.38
C ALA A 87 -12.23 5.18 -12.34
N SER A 88 -12.01 3.94 -12.74
CA SER A 88 -11.47 2.86 -11.91
C SER A 88 -9.94 2.86 -11.76
N LYS A 89 -9.23 3.89 -12.25
CA LYS A 89 -7.77 3.92 -12.20
C LYS A 89 -7.23 3.88 -10.77
N MET A 90 -7.94 4.48 -9.81
CA MET A 90 -7.53 4.43 -8.40
C MET A 90 -7.45 2.99 -7.87
N GLU A 91 -8.37 2.13 -8.26
CA GLU A 91 -8.38 0.73 -7.86
C GLU A 91 -7.18 -0.03 -8.41
N TYR A 92 -6.82 0.24 -9.66
CA TYR A 92 -5.61 -0.32 -10.29
C TYR A 92 -4.33 0.17 -9.58
N ILE A 93 -4.25 1.47 -9.26
CA ILE A 93 -3.12 2.05 -8.52
C ILE A 93 -2.99 1.37 -7.15
N ILE A 94 -4.09 1.25 -6.40
CA ILE A 94 -4.10 0.61 -5.09
C ILE A 94 -3.60 -0.82 -5.19
N GLN A 95 -4.15 -1.61 -6.12
CA GLN A 95 -3.73 -2.99 -6.31
C GLN A 95 -2.22 -3.08 -6.59
N LYS A 96 -1.73 -2.35 -7.60
CA LYS A 96 -0.34 -2.48 -8.04
C LYS A 96 0.67 -1.88 -7.06
N CYS A 97 0.35 -0.75 -6.44
CA CYS A 97 1.24 -0.20 -5.41
C CYS A 97 1.27 -1.08 -4.16
N THR A 98 0.16 -1.77 -3.83
CA THR A 98 0.16 -2.78 -2.77
C THR A 98 1.11 -3.93 -3.08
N GLU A 99 1.02 -4.51 -4.27
CA GLU A 99 1.93 -5.58 -4.72
C GLU A 99 3.41 -5.16 -4.65
N LEU A 100 3.71 -3.89 -4.94
CA LEU A 100 5.07 -3.33 -4.92
C LEU A 100 5.60 -3.00 -3.51
N GLY A 101 4.76 -2.94 -2.47
CA GLY A 101 5.26 -2.68 -1.11
C GLY A 101 4.90 -1.31 -0.52
N VAL A 102 3.95 -0.54 -1.10
CA VAL A 102 3.49 0.72 -0.51
C VAL A 102 2.99 0.50 0.93
N THR A 103 3.24 1.46 1.82
CA THR A 103 2.80 1.40 3.22
C THR A 103 1.42 2.04 3.42
N ASP A 104 1.22 3.22 2.83
CA ASP A 104 -0.04 3.97 2.89
C ASP A 104 -0.34 4.58 1.51
N ILE A 105 -1.63 4.71 1.19
CA ILE A 105 -2.11 5.41 0.00
C ILE A 105 -3.09 6.49 0.44
N VAL A 106 -2.78 7.74 0.11
CA VAL A 106 -3.58 8.91 0.46
C VAL A 106 -4.11 9.53 -0.83
N PRO A 107 -5.42 9.44 -1.10
CA PRO A 107 -6.01 10.12 -2.24
C PRO A 107 -6.03 11.64 -2.01
N VAL A 108 -5.63 12.42 -3.02
CA VAL A 108 -5.47 13.87 -2.90
C VAL A 108 -6.37 14.59 -3.89
N MET A 109 -7.14 15.56 -3.40
CA MET A 109 -7.84 16.54 -4.23
C MET A 109 -6.89 17.67 -4.60
N THR A 110 -6.70 17.88 -5.91
CA THR A 110 -5.94 19.01 -6.46
C THR A 110 -6.87 19.94 -7.21
N LYS A 111 -6.42 21.14 -7.52
CA LYS A 111 -7.20 22.10 -8.32
C LYS A 111 -7.61 21.57 -9.70
N ARG A 112 -6.79 20.69 -10.27
CA ARG A 112 -7.01 20.10 -11.59
C ARG A 112 -7.69 18.72 -11.54
N THR A 113 -8.10 18.28 -10.34
CA THR A 113 -8.92 17.06 -10.19
C THR A 113 -10.31 17.29 -10.79
N VAL A 114 -10.71 16.41 -11.71
CA VAL A 114 -12.03 16.48 -12.37
C VAL A 114 -13.11 15.73 -11.58
N VAL A 115 -12.69 14.75 -10.79
CA VAL A 115 -13.58 13.96 -9.94
C VAL A 115 -14.15 14.83 -8.84
N LYS A 116 -15.46 14.78 -8.64
CA LYS A 116 -16.13 15.47 -7.52
C LYS A 116 -16.31 14.50 -6.38
N LEU A 117 -16.09 14.98 -5.16
CA LEU A 117 -16.46 14.24 -3.96
C LEU A 117 -17.97 14.15 -3.87
N GLU A 118 -18.44 12.98 -3.46
CA GLU A 118 -19.85 12.71 -3.23
C GLU A 118 -20.23 13.03 -1.78
N ASN A 119 -21.38 12.55 -1.33
CA ASN A 119 -21.75 12.67 0.08
C ASN A 119 -20.88 11.75 0.96
N ALA A 120 -20.80 12.04 2.24
CA ALA A 120 -19.97 11.33 3.21
C ALA A 120 -20.21 9.80 3.23
N GLN A 121 -21.46 9.36 3.02
CA GLN A 121 -21.78 7.93 2.99
C GLN A 121 -21.22 7.23 1.74
N ALA A 122 -21.26 7.88 0.59
CA ALA A 122 -20.68 7.35 -0.66
C ALA A 122 -19.16 7.31 -0.59
N GLU A 123 -18.52 8.35 -0.05
CA GLU A 123 -17.06 8.36 0.14
C GLU A 123 -16.61 7.29 1.14
N LYS A 124 -17.37 7.04 2.21
CA LYS A 124 -17.10 5.94 3.14
C LYS A 124 -17.15 4.57 2.46
N LYS A 125 -18.20 4.30 1.66
CA LYS A 125 -18.32 3.05 0.90
C LYS A 125 -17.17 2.88 -0.11
N LYS A 126 -16.76 3.97 -0.74
CA LYS A 126 -15.63 3.99 -1.67
C LYS A 126 -14.32 3.66 -0.97
N LEU A 127 -14.07 4.24 0.20
CA LEU A 127 -12.91 3.97 1.03
C LEU A 127 -12.88 2.50 1.51
N GLU A 128 -14.02 1.97 1.97
CA GLU A 128 -14.16 0.55 2.34
C GLU A 128 -13.82 -0.37 1.15
N ARG A 129 -14.31 -0.05 -0.05
CA ARG A 129 -14.00 -0.79 -1.28
C ARG A 129 -12.51 -0.75 -1.60
N TRP A 130 -11.86 0.40 -1.50
CA TRP A 130 -10.43 0.57 -1.75
C TRP A 130 -9.57 -0.22 -0.76
N ASN A 131 -9.90 -0.18 0.52
CA ASN A 131 -9.21 -0.99 1.53
C ASN A 131 -9.40 -2.50 1.30
N LYS A 132 -10.56 -2.93 0.81
CA LYS A 132 -10.79 -4.32 0.41
C LYS A 132 -9.90 -4.73 -0.77
N ILE A 133 -9.71 -3.85 -1.77
CA ILE A 133 -8.80 -4.10 -2.90
C ILE A 133 -7.35 -4.26 -2.40
N ALA A 134 -6.90 -3.40 -1.49
CA ALA A 134 -5.58 -3.52 -0.87
C ALA A 134 -5.43 -4.86 -0.14
N GLN A 135 -6.44 -5.27 0.63
CA GLN A 135 -6.45 -6.55 1.34
C GLN A 135 -6.36 -7.76 0.38
N GLU A 136 -7.13 -7.75 -0.71
CA GLU A 136 -7.08 -8.84 -1.70
C GLU A 136 -5.73 -8.88 -2.45
N ALA A 137 -5.15 -7.72 -2.75
CA ALA A 137 -3.81 -7.63 -3.33
C ALA A 137 -2.74 -8.22 -2.40
N VAL A 138 -2.80 -7.91 -1.11
CA VAL A 138 -1.90 -8.46 -0.08
C VAL A 138 -2.02 -9.98 0.00
N LYS A 139 -3.23 -10.53 -0.01
CA LYS A 139 -3.45 -11.99 -0.04
C LYS A 139 -2.78 -12.64 -1.25
N GLN A 140 -2.89 -12.00 -2.41
CA GLN A 140 -2.35 -12.54 -3.66
C GLN A 140 -0.82 -12.47 -3.70
N CYS A 141 -0.21 -11.35 -3.28
CA CYS A 141 1.25 -11.16 -3.33
C CYS A 141 1.99 -11.71 -2.10
N GLY A 142 1.28 -12.14 -1.06
CA GLY A 142 1.85 -12.77 0.13
C GLY A 142 2.47 -11.81 1.15
N ARG A 143 2.22 -10.49 1.05
CA ARG A 143 2.69 -9.51 2.03
C ARG A 143 2.16 -9.82 3.44
N GLY A 144 2.88 -9.39 4.46
CA GLY A 144 2.50 -9.53 5.86
C GLY A 144 1.69 -8.36 6.40
N LYS A 145 1.69 -7.22 5.70
CA LYS A 145 1.02 -6.00 6.15
C LYS A 145 0.07 -5.45 5.11
N ILE A 146 -1.14 -5.13 5.55
CA ILE A 146 -2.16 -4.52 4.68
C ILE A 146 -1.92 -3.01 4.66
N PRO A 147 -1.58 -2.40 3.50
CA PRO A 147 -1.46 -0.96 3.40
C PRO A 147 -2.82 -0.30 3.62
N LYS A 148 -2.81 0.86 4.27
CA LYS A 148 -4.04 1.60 4.52
C LYS A 148 -4.31 2.59 3.39
N VAL A 149 -5.48 2.49 2.78
CA VAL A 149 -6.00 3.59 1.98
C VAL A 149 -6.69 4.56 2.93
N ARG A 150 -6.19 5.80 2.95
CA ARG A 150 -6.66 6.85 3.86
C ARG A 150 -7.85 7.59 3.26
N GLU A 151 -8.48 8.42 4.07
CA GLU A 151 -9.47 9.37 3.61
C GLU A 151 -8.86 10.36 2.61
N VAL A 152 -9.72 10.94 1.78
CA VAL A 152 -9.31 11.96 0.81
C VAL A 152 -8.85 13.21 1.54
N THR A 153 -7.68 13.73 1.18
CA THR A 153 -7.15 15.00 1.66
C THR A 153 -6.96 16.00 0.50
N ASP A 154 -6.50 17.18 0.81
CA ASP A 154 -6.06 18.19 -0.18
C ASP A 154 -4.56 18.50 -0.03
N ILE A 155 -4.08 19.46 -0.81
CA ILE A 155 -2.67 19.89 -0.75
C ILE A 155 -2.29 20.45 0.64
N SER A 156 -3.22 21.07 1.35
CA SER A 156 -2.94 21.59 2.69
C SER A 156 -2.66 20.44 3.67
N GLY A 157 -3.48 19.37 3.65
CA GLY A 157 -3.24 18.21 4.48
C GLY A 157 -1.94 17.47 4.14
N VAL A 158 -1.48 17.52 2.88
CA VAL A 158 -0.15 16.99 2.52
C VAL A 158 0.96 17.87 3.10
N VAL A 159 0.81 19.18 3.04
CA VAL A 159 1.78 20.14 3.62
C VAL A 159 1.88 19.95 5.14
N ASP A 160 0.75 19.74 5.81
CA ASP A 160 0.71 19.56 7.29
C ASP A 160 1.51 18.34 7.76
N CYS A 161 1.58 17.28 6.94
CA CYS A 161 2.34 16.07 7.27
C CYS A 161 3.71 15.97 6.56
N ALA A 162 4.14 17.01 5.84
CA ALA A 162 5.37 16.97 5.05
C ALA A 162 6.62 16.69 5.90
N ALA A 163 6.65 17.18 7.14
CA ALA A 163 7.76 17.01 8.08
C ALA A 163 7.88 15.55 8.61
N ASP A 164 6.90 14.69 8.40
CA ASP A 164 6.93 13.29 8.82
C ASP A 164 7.78 12.41 7.87
N PHE A 165 8.21 12.98 6.74
CA PHE A 165 8.96 12.28 5.71
C PHE A 165 10.43 12.72 5.68
N ASP A 166 11.34 11.74 5.68
CA ASP A 166 12.76 12.00 5.43
C ASP A 166 12.99 12.49 3.99
N LEU A 167 12.13 12.05 3.07
CA LEU A 167 12.15 12.44 1.67
C LEU A 167 10.71 12.58 1.13
N LEU A 168 10.35 13.77 0.66
CA LEU A 168 9.08 14.03 -0.02
C LEU A 168 9.35 14.32 -1.50
N LEU A 169 8.87 13.46 -2.39
CA LEU A 169 9.06 13.53 -3.84
C LEU A 169 7.80 14.05 -4.53
N LEU A 170 7.95 15.06 -5.37
CA LEU A 170 6.89 15.58 -6.22
C LEU A 170 7.21 15.28 -7.69
N ALA A 171 6.54 14.29 -8.28
CA ALA A 171 6.65 14.03 -9.71
C ALA A 171 5.90 15.12 -10.49
N TYR A 172 6.65 15.99 -11.18
CA TYR A 172 6.09 17.15 -11.85
C TYR A 172 6.51 17.19 -13.32
N GLU A 173 5.54 17.29 -14.22
CA GLU A 173 5.77 17.22 -15.66
C GLU A 173 6.57 18.41 -16.24
N GLU A 174 6.56 19.56 -15.56
CA GLU A 174 7.32 20.73 -15.96
C GLU A 174 8.74 20.78 -15.38
N GLU A 175 9.08 19.86 -14.44
CA GLU A 175 10.44 19.70 -13.95
C GLU A 175 11.31 19.03 -15.02
N LYS A 176 12.45 19.64 -15.37
CA LYS A 176 13.32 19.18 -16.45
C LYS A 176 14.77 18.98 -16.03
N GLU A 177 15.15 19.56 -14.92
CA GLU A 177 16.55 19.60 -14.48
C GLU A 177 16.84 18.51 -13.43
N THR A 178 15.95 18.34 -12.48
CA THR A 178 16.15 17.44 -11.33
C THR A 178 15.58 16.07 -11.63
N SER A 179 16.43 15.09 -11.91
CA SER A 179 15.97 13.72 -12.14
C SER A 179 15.66 12.99 -10.84
N LEU A 180 14.68 12.06 -10.88
CA LEU A 180 14.39 11.18 -9.75
C LEU A 180 15.66 10.45 -9.27
N ALA A 181 16.44 9.89 -10.19
CA ALA A 181 17.66 9.15 -9.86
C ALA A 181 18.71 10.03 -9.14
N SER A 182 18.87 11.32 -9.54
CA SER A 182 19.81 12.20 -8.87
C SER A 182 19.42 12.50 -7.43
N VAL A 183 18.11 12.66 -7.16
CA VAL A 183 17.60 12.91 -5.81
C VAL A 183 17.77 11.65 -4.94
N LEU A 184 17.36 10.48 -5.43
CA LEU A 184 17.45 9.24 -4.65
C LEU A 184 18.90 8.91 -4.25
N ARG A 185 19.87 9.09 -5.16
CA ARG A 185 21.30 8.85 -4.90
C ARG A 185 21.95 9.90 -3.98
N SER A 186 21.35 11.07 -3.84
CA SER A 186 21.89 12.15 -3.00
C SER A 186 21.56 11.99 -1.51
N VAL A 187 20.61 11.13 -1.16
CA VAL A 187 20.15 10.92 0.21
C VAL A 187 20.64 9.58 0.77
N LYS A 188 20.81 9.52 2.11
CA LYS A 188 21.20 8.30 2.81
C LYS A 188 20.39 8.14 4.09
N GLY A 189 20.16 6.90 4.51
CA GLY A 189 19.50 6.60 5.77
C GLY A 189 18.02 6.97 5.80
N VAL A 190 17.40 7.12 4.63
CA VAL A 190 15.97 7.41 4.46
C VAL A 190 15.16 6.22 4.91
N LYS A 191 14.18 6.45 5.79
CA LYS A 191 13.24 5.43 6.30
C LYS A 191 11.80 5.72 5.91
N THR A 192 11.49 6.99 5.63
CA THR A 192 10.13 7.42 5.30
C THR A 192 10.14 8.25 4.02
N VAL A 193 9.38 7.83 3.02
CA VAL A 193 9.28 8.50 1.72
C VAL A 193 7.82 8.83 1.42
N GLY A 194 7.53 10.09 1.14
CA GLY A 194 6.27 10.52 0.53
C GLY A 194 6.45 10.69 -0.98
N ILE A 195 5.51 10.16 -1.77
CA ILE A 195 5.49 10.29 -3.24
C ILE A 195 4.22 11.01 -3.63
N LEU A 196 4.32 12.17 -4.27
CA LEU A 196 3.19 12.93 -4.80
C LEU A 196 3.08 12.73 -6.32
N ILE A 197 1.92 12.25 -6.73
CA ILE A 197 1.55 12.06 -8.15
C ILE A 197 0.27 12.84 -8.44
N GLY A 198 0.29 13.68 -9.47
CA GLY A 198 -0.87 14.45 -9.91
C GLY A 198 -1.96 13.57 -10.55
N PRO A 199 -3.21 14.05 -10.62
CA PRO A 199 -4.24 13.46 -11.47
C PRO A 199 -3.89 13.68 -12.96
N GLU A 200 -4.78 13.34 -13.89
CA GLU A 200 -4.55 13.53 -15.33
C GLU A 200 -4.28 14.99 -15.72
N GLY A 201 -4.76 15.95 -14.96
CA GLY A 201 -4.51 17.38 -15.17
C GLY A 201 -3.23 17.90 -14.52
N GLY A 202 -2.47 17.05 -13.80
CA GLY A 202 -1.28 17.43 -13.06
C GLY A 202 -1.58 18.33 -11.85
N PHE A 203 -0.56 19.04 -11.39
CA PHE A 203 -0.65 20.05 -10.31
C PHE A 203 -0.75 21.46 -10.87
N ALA A 204 -1.46 22.34 -10.18
CA ALA A 204 -1.41 23.77 -10.49
C ALA A 204 -0.09 24.37 -9.98
N PRO A 205 0.48 25.41 -10.63
CA PRO A 205 1.76 25.99 -10.23
C PRO A 205 1.82 26.41 -8.76
N GLU A 206 0.75 26.99 -8.24
CA GLU A 206 0.64 27.39 -6.84
C GLU A 206 0.60 26.22 -5.85
N GLU A 207 0.14 25.05 -6.27
CA GLU A 207 0.20 23.82 -5.47
C GLU A 207 1.63 23.31 -5.41
N VAL A 208 2.34 23.34 -6.54
CA VAL A 208 3.75 22.95 -6.62
C VAL A 208 4.61 23.84 -5.73
N GLU A 209 4.41 25.16 -5.75
CA GLU A 209 5.17 26.09 -4.89
C GLU A 209 4.89 25.85 -3.39
N LYS A 210 3.66 25.59 -3.01
CA LYS A 210 3.32 25.21 -1.62
C LYS A 210 4.05 23.95 -1.19
N LEU A 211 4.03 22.92 -2.02
CA LEU A 211 4.68 21.63 -1.73
C LEU A 211 6.21 21.77 -1.67
N LYS A 212 6.83 22.54 -2.56
CA LYS A 212 8.26 22.86 -2.52
C LYS A 212 8.64 23.62 -1.24
N THR A 213 7.83 24.58 -0.85
CA THR A 213 8.03 25.34 0.40
C THR A 213 7.95 24.42 1.63
N ALA A 214 7.11 23.38 1.58
CA ALA A 214 7.02 22.35 2.61
C ALA A 214 8.15 21.31 2.54
N GLY A 215 9.11 21.45 1.62
CA GLY A 215 10.29 20.57 1.52
C GLY A 215 10.21 19.49 0.44
N ALA A 216 9.14 19.45 -0.36
CA ALA A 216 9.06 18.48 -1.45
C ALA A 216 10.12 18.74 -2.53
N LYS A 217 10.79 17.66 -2.95
CA LYS A 217 11.75 17.69 -4.07
C LYS A 217 10.99 17.42 -5.36
N SER A 218 10.91 18.46 -6.22
CA SER A 218 10.36 18.32 -7.57
C SER A 218 11.29 17.47 -8.42
N VAL A 219 10.74 16.46 -9.11
CA VAL A 219 11.53 15.52 -9.91
C VAL A 219 10.88 15.24 -11.26
N THR A 220 11.73 15.13 -12.29
CA THR A 220 11.31 14.60 -13.59
C THR A 220 11.44 13.08 -13.65
N LEU A 221 10.48 12.41 -14.30
CA LEU A 221 10.49 10.96 -14.59
C LEU A 221 11.03 10.67 -16.01
N GLY A 222 11.75 11.61 -16.60
CA GLY A 222 12.35 11.49 -17.94
C GLY A 222 11.54 12.20 -19.02
N LYS A 223 11.93 11.98 -20.27
CA LYS A 223 11.42 12.74 -21.44
C LYS A 223 9.98 12.37 -21.86
N ARG A 224 9.43 11.27 -21.36
CA ARG A 224 8.08 10.80 -21.70
C ARG A 224 7.10 11.19 -20.61
N ILE A 225 5.94 11.70 -21.01
CA ILE A 225 4.82 11.92 -20.08
C ILE A 225 4.22 10.57 -19.72
N LEU A 226 4.27 10.22 -18.44
CA LEU A 226 3.63 9.03 -17.92
C LEU A 226 2.17 9.34 -17.54
N ARG A 227 1.29 8.38 -17.73
CA ARG A 227 -0.06 8.46 -17.17
C ARG A 227 0.00 8.42 -15.66
N THR A 228 -0.98 9.01 -14.98
CA THR A 228 -1.02 9.08 -13.51
C THR A 228 -0.88 7.70 -12.85
N GLU A 229 -1.57 6.70 -13.40
CA GLU A 229 -1.48 5.32 -12.94
C GLU A 229 -0.08 4.70 -13.14
N THR A 230 0.63 5.08 -14.19
CA THR A 230 2.00 4.60 -14.48
C THR A 230 3.03 5.32 -13.61
N ALA A 231 2.87 6.62 -13.39
CA ALA A 231 3.83 7.43 -12.65
C ALA A 231 4.00 6.95 -11.20
N GLY A 232 2.89 6.64 -10.50
CA GLY A 232 2.91 6.13 -9.13
C GLY A 232 3.73 4.84 -8.99
N HIS A 233 3.47 3.86 -9.87
CA HIS A 233 4.23 2.60 -9.89
C HIS A 233 5.72 2.81 -10.18
N THR A 234 6.02 3.68 -11.15
CA THR A 234 7.40 3.95 -11.58
C THR A 234 8.21 4.55 -10.45
N VAL A 235 7.67 5.57 -9.75
CA VAL A 235 8.40 6.22 -8.65
C VAL A 235 8.54 5.27 -7.48
N LEU A 236 7.49 4.55 -7.10
CA LEU A 236 7.52 3.57 -6.01
C LEU A 236 8.58 2.49 -6.28
N THR A 237 8.58 1.90 -7.48
CA THR A 237 9.57 0.89 -7.86
C THR A 237 10.99 1.45 -7.81
N ALA A 238 11.22 2.67 -8.33
CA ALA A 238 12.54 3.29 -8.31
C ALA A 238 13.03 3.57 -6.89
N VAL A 239 12.16 4.03 -5.99
CA VAL A 239 12.48 4.25 -4.57
C VAL A 239 12.88 2.94 -3.91
N LEU A 240 12.06 1.90 -4.03
CA LEU A 240 12.33 0.61 -3.40
C LEU A 240 13.60 -0.05 -3.98
N TYR A 241 13.83 0.05 -5.28
CA TYR A 241 15.04 -0.46 -5.92
C TYR A 241 16.31 0.25 -5.43
N GLU A 242 16.31 1.58 -5.41
CA GLU A 242 17.50 2.36 -5.01
C GLU A 242 17.85 2.15 -3.53
N PHE A 243 16.87 1.88 -2.68
CA PHE A 243 17.08 1.61 -1.25
C PHE A 243 17.26 0.12 -0.91
N GLY A 244 17.37 -0.76 -1.94
CA GLY A 244 17.72 -2.17 -1.75
C GLY A 244 16.55 -3.09 -1.33
N GLU A 245 15.31 -2.64 -1.53
CA GLU A 245 14.10 -3.37 -1.12
C GLU A 245 13.55 -4.34 -2.20
N LEU A 246 14.15 -4.36 -3.38
CA LEU A 246 13.74 -5.24 -4.50
C LEU A 246 14.82 -6.26 -4.88
N GLY A 247 15.54 -6.79 -3.93
CA GLY A 247 16.53 -7.86 -4.14
C GLY A 247 17.97 -7.45 -3.96
#